data_cab305dc657de82146c773a3593668ce
#
_entry.id   cab305dc657de82146c773a3593668ce
#
_cell.length_a   1.000
_cell.length_b   1.000
_cell.length_c   1.000
_cell.angle_alpha   90.00
_cell.angle_beta   90.00
_cell.angle_gamma   90.00
#
_symmetry.space_group_name_H-M   'P 1'
#
loop_
_entity.id
_entity.type
_entity.pdbx_description
1 polymer ?
#
loop_
_entity_poly.entity_id
_entity_poly.type
_entity_poly.pdbx_seq_one_letter_code
_entity_poly.pdbx_strand_id
1 'polypeptide(L)'
;MFEVDASNVLDYFGDVGRSQWDLLGLSGGALSKSTATELAWGVSNIVIRVDTPVRSFVVKQSREQLRTKIDWFSQLDRIWREVDVLQILQTLLPVGAVPRVLSEDRDNYLFTMEAIDADHRVWKADLLDGVFDSSIAERLAGHLAAIHRGSTGNGEIAERMRDQTVFDELRLDPFYRYVAETCPQFATPLNSLIKRTTQRQDCLVLADFSPKNVLLTSNGPVIVDFETGHYGDPGFDIGFFLSHLLLKTVRHHERVSKAIAPAKRFWSVYRGELSVVPSPEWLAVGRRNPTFERQSIEHLAACMLARVDGKSRVDYLTESWQPDLVRDFCDDLLTGRHSHMIEAIVLLERLLECR
;
A
#
# COMPACT_ATOMS: atom_id res chain seq x y z
N MET A 1 2.34 -12.60 -26.00
CA MET A 1 3.05 -11.92 -24.89
C MET A 1 4.44 -12.54 -24.74
N PHE A 2 5.50 -11.73 -24.71
CA PHE A 2 6.85 -12.17 -24.37
C PHE A 2 6.99 -12.14 -22.84
N GLU A 3 7.19 -13.28 -22.21
CA GLU A 3 7.38 -13.33 -20.75
C GLU A 3 8.85 -13.05 -20.42
N VAL A 4 9.10 -11.97 -19.65
CA VAL A 4 10.46 -11.56 -19.27
C VAL A 4 10.90 -12.19 -17.95
N ASP A 5 12.19 -12.46 -17.85
CA ASP A 5 12.91 -12.77 -16.61
C ASP A 5 14.31 -12.14 -16.64
N ALA A 6 15.08 -12.31 -15.57
CA ALA A 6 16.42 -11.71 -15.50
C ALA A 6 17.39 -12.24 -16.55
N SER A 7 17.16 -13.43 -17.12
CA SER A 7 18.03 -14.06 -18.13
C SER A 7 17.73 -13.58 -19.55
N ASN A 8 16.48 -13.14 -19.84
CA ASN A 8 16.02 -12.82 -21.19
C ASN A 8 15.57 -11.37 -21.40
N VAL A 9 15.43 -10.56 -20.35
CA VAL A 9 14.93 -9.17 -20.48
C VAL A 9 15.84 -8.30 -21.35
N LEU A 10 17.13 -8.57 -21.40
CA LEU A 10 18.04 -7.86 -22.30
C LEU A 10 17.84 -8.29 -23.76
N ASP A 11 17.52 -9.54 -24.03
CA ASP A 11 17.15 -10.03 -25.37
C ASP A 11 15.82 -9.41 -25.79
N TYR A 12 14.83 -9.30 -24.88
CA TYR A 12 13.60 -8.56 -25.16
C TYR A 12 13.88 -7.14 -25.65
N PHE A 13 14.75 -6.37 -24.98
CA PHE A 13 15.10 -5.01 -25.42
C PHE A 13 15.95 -4.98 -26.70
N GLY A 14 16.66 -6.06 -26.99
CA GLY A 14 17.44 -6.21 -28.23
C GLY A 14 16.57 -6.43 -29.47
N ASP A 15 15.38 -7.00 -29.30
CA ASP A 15 14.47 -7.42 -30.38
C ASP A 15 13.05 -6.80 -30.19
N VAL A 16 12.15 -7.48 -29.50
CA VAL A 16 10.72 -7.12 -29.38
C VAL A 16 10.53 -5.75 -28.72
N GLY A 17 11.23 -5.47 -27.65
CA GLY A 17 11.18 -4.22 -26.87
C GLY A 17 12.12 -3.12 -27.35
N ARG A 18 12.60 -3.18 -28.59
CA ARG A 18 13.56 -2.21 -29.12
C ARG A 18 13.06 -0.78 -29.06
N SER A 19 11.78 -0.56 -29.35
CA SER A 19 11.17 0.77 -29.28
C SER A 19 11.19 1.34 -27.84
N GLN A 20 10.98 0.51 -26.82
CA GLN A 20 11.07 0.91 -25.42
C GLN A 20 12.51 1.27 -25.04
N TRP A 21 13.50 0.50 -25.52
CA TRP A 21 14.92 0.81 -25.33
C TRP A 21 15.31 2.18 -25.89
N ASP A 22 14.82 2.49 -27.08
CA ASP A 22 15.05 3.78 -27.74
C ASP A 22 14.36 4.93 -26.98
N LEU A 23 13.15 4.72 -26.44
CA LEU A 23 12.45 5.68 -25.58
C LEU A 23 13.23 5.97 -24.28
N LEU A 24 13.98 5.01 -23.77
CA LEU A 24 14.87 5.19 -22.62
C LEU A 24 16.12 6.02 -22.93
N GLY A 25 16.33 6.39 -24.20
CA GLY A 25 17.50 7.13 -24.67
C GLY A 25 18.80 6.31 -24.66
N LEU A 26 18.68 4.99 -24.79
CA LEU A 26 19.80 4.06 -24.70
C LEU A 26 20.26 3.62 -26.09
N SER A 27 21.57 3.64 -26.34
CA SER A 27 22.16 3.15 -27.59
C SER A 27 22.27 1.62 -27.62
N GLY A 28 22.35 1.02 -28.81
CA GLY A 28 22.56 -0.42 -28.95
C GLY A 28 23.83 -0.93 -28.27
N GLY A 29 24.89 -0.11 -28.19
CA GLY A 29 26.12 -0.44 -27.46
C GLY A 29 25.99 -0.43 -25.92
N ALA A 30 24.94 0.16 -25.37
CA ALA A 30 24.68 0.08 -23.93
C ALA A 30 24.14 -1.31 -23.54
N LEU A 31 23.36 -1.96 -24.41
CA LEU A 31 22.71 -3.24 -24.13
C LEU A 31 23.72 -4.34 -23.74
N SER A 32 24.81 -4.46 -24.49
CA SER A 32 25.86 -5.49 -24.24
C SER A 32 26.66 -5.27 -22.93
N LYS A 33 26.50 -4.11 -22.30
CA LYS A 33 27.16 -3.76 -21.03
C LYS A 33 26.16 -3.64 -19.88
N SER A 34 24.92 -4.01 -20.11
CA SER A 34 23.84 -3.95 -19.13
C SER A 34 23.77 -5.26 -18.35
N THR A 35 23.26 -5.17 -17.13
CA THR A 35 22.96 -6.32 -16.27
C THR A 35 21.50 -6.26 -15.83
N ALA A 36 20.91 -7.43 -15.61
CA ALA A 36 19.55 -7.56 -15.14
C ALA A 36 19.51 -8.41 -13.86
N THR A 37 18.73 -7.97 -12.88
CA THR A 37 18.57 -8.65 -11.60
C THR A 37 17.10 -8.71 -11.23
N GLU A 38 16.55 -9.91 -11.00
CA GLU A 38 15.18 -10.06 -10.51
C GLU A 38 15.10 -9.56 -9.06
N LEU A 39 14.13 -8.67 -8.82
CA LEU A 39 13.83 -8.18 -7.47
C LEU A 39 12.77 -9.11 -6.86
N ALA A 40 13.10 -9.74 -5.73
CA ALA A 40 12.27 -10.75 -5.06
C ALA A 40 10.94 -10.22 -4.44
N TRP A 41 10.48 -9.06 -4.86
CA TRP A 41 9.42 -8.29 -4.20
C TRP A 41 8.00 -8.56 -4.72
N GLY A 42 7.84 -9.16 -5.90
CA GLY A 42 6.55 -9.26 -6.55
C GLY A 42 5.86 -10.60 -6.31
N VAL A 43 4.77 -10.62 -5.55
CA VAL A 43 3.85 -11.77 -5.52
C VAL A 43 3.05 -11.81 -6.83
N SER A 44 2.62 -10.65 -7.31
CA SER A 44 1.71 -10.45 -8.44
C SER A 44 2.40 -10.17 -9.78
N ASN A 45 3.63 -9.67 -9.76
CA ASN A 45 4.34 -9.21 -10.95
C ASN A 45 5.78 -9.78 -11.01
N ILE A 46 6.33 -9.80 -12.22
CA ILE A 46 7.77 -9.91 -12.45
C ILE A 46 8.34 -8.50 -12.27
N VAL A 47 9.39 -8.37 -11.46
CA VAL A 47 10.06 -7.09 -11.23
C VAL A 47 11.55 -7.29 -11.43
N ILE A 48 12.13 -6.61 -12.43
CA ILE A 48 13.52 -6.77 -12.84
C ILE A 48 14.18 -5.40 -12.83
N ARG A 49 15.28 -5.27 -12.09
CA ARG A 49 16.16 -4.10 -12.19
C ARG A 49 17.12 -4.31 -13.36
N VAL A 50 17.21 -3.32 -14.22
CA VAL A 50 18.18 -3.27 -15.31
C VAL A 50 19.14 -2.12 -15.05
N ASP A 51 20.42 -2.43 -14.90
CA ASP A 51 21.49 -1.46 -14.75
C ASP A 51 22.26 -1.34 -16.06
N THR A 52 22.33 -0.12 -16.61
CA THR A 52 23.05 0.21 -17.83
C THR A 52 24.19 1.19 -17.54
N PRO A 53 25.13 1.39 -18.43
CA PRO A 53 26.19 2.39 -18.24
C PRO A 53 25.69 3.84 -18.12
N VAL A 54 24.45 4.11 -18.53
CA VAL A 54 23.85 5.46 -18.57
C VAL A 54 22.90 5.70 -17.43
N ARG A 55 22.04 4.70 -17.12
CA ARG A 55 21.01 4.79 -16.10
C ARG A 55 20.53 3.41 -15.66
N SER A 56 19.93 3.35 -14.48
CA SER A 56 19.19 2.18 -14.03
C SER A 56 17.68 2.40 -14.15
N PHE A 57 16.95 1.33 -14.42
CA PHE A 57 15.48 1.34 -14.45
C PHE A 57 14.93 -0.01 -13.99
N VAL A 58 13.63 -0.04 -13.69
CA VAL A 58 12.93 -1.26 -13.31
C VAL A 58 11.92 -1.61 -14.40
N VAL A 59 11.92 -2.87 -14.80
CA VAL A 59 10.90 -3.48 -15.66
C VAL A 59 9.89 -4.17 -14.77
N LYS A 60 8.61 -3.88 -14.95
CA LYS A 60 7.52 -4.57 -14.27
C LYS A 60 6.58 -5.19 -15.30
N GLN A 61 6.30 -6.50 -15.16
CA GLN A 61 5.38 -7.24 -16.03
C GLN A 61 4.36 -8.00 -15.20
N SER A 62 3.10 -7.94 -15.62
CA SER A 62 1.99 -8.62 -14.96
C SER A 62 2.03 -10.13 -15.16
N ARG A 63 1.58 -10.91 -14.16
CA ARG A 63 1.38 -12.37 -14.23
C ARG A 63 -0.07 -12.71 -14.01
N GLU A 64 -0.61 -13.70 -14.71
CA GLU A 64 -1.96 -14.21 -14.48
C GLU A 64 -2.08 -14.88 -13.11
N GLN A 65 -1.11 -15.73 -12.75
CA GLN A 65 -1.07 -16.44 -11.48
C GLN A 65 -0.09 -15.75 -10.52
N LEU A 66 -0.57 -15.42 -9.32
CA LEU A 66 0.24 -14.84 -8.25
C LEU A 66 1.14 -15.91 -7.62
N ARG A 67 2.34 -15.53 -7.19
CA ARG A 67 3.28 -16.39 -6.45
C ARG A 67 2.83 -16.56 -4.99
N THR A 68 1.73 -17.28 -4.77
CA THR A 68 1.16 -17.57 -3.44
C THR A 68 1.06 -19.07 -3.19
N LYS A 69 0.97 -19.47 -1.89
CA LYS A 69 0.78 -20.88 -1.51
C LYS A 69 -0.61 -21.42 -1.89
N ILE A 70 -1.56 -20.54 -2.11
CA ILE A 70 -2.94 -20.83 -2.52
C ILE A 70 -3.09 -20.26 -3.92
N ASP A 71 -3.71 -20.98 -4.85
CA ASP A 71 -3.97 -20.49 -6.19
C ASP A 71 -4.76 -19.18 -6.15
N TRP A 72 -4.14 -18.16 -6.71
CA TRP A 72 -4.70 -16.82 -6.74
C TRP A 72 -4.43 -16.20 -8.11
N PHE A 73 -5.48 -15.89 -8.82
CA PHE A 73 -5.43 -15.32 -10.17
C PHE A 73 -5.94 -13.89 -10.15
N SER A 74 -5.39 -13.05 -11.01
CA SER A 74 -5.87 -11.69 -11.25
C SER A 74 -5.58 -11.30 -12.70
N GLN A 75 -6.36 -10.35 -13.22
CA GLN A 75 -6.25 -9.91 -14.61
C GLN A 75 -4.90 -9.25 -14.89
N LEU A 76 -4.35 -9.48 -16.10
CA LEU A 76 -3.08 -8.87 -16.52
C LEU A 76 -3.18 -7.33 -16.58
N ASP A 77 -4.35 -6.82 -16.94
CA ASP A 77 -4.60 -5.37 -17.11
C ASP A 77 -4.41 -4.55 -15.83
N ARG A 78 -4.33 -5.20 -14.64
CA ARG A 78 -4.05 -4.49 -13.39
C ARG A 78 -2.75 -3.68 -13.42
N ILE A 79 -1.81 -4.04 -14.30
CA ILE A 79 -0.54 -3.33 -14.45
C ILE A 79 -0.76 -1.90 -14.98
N TRP A 80 -1.77 -1.68 -15.82
CA TRP A 80 -2.11 -0.36 -16.34
C TRP A 80 -2.71 0.53 -15.25
N ARG A 81 -3.37 -0.07 -14.29
CA ARG A 81 -3.84 0.64 -13.09
C ARG A 81 -2.66 1.22 -12.31
N GLU A 82 -1.58 0.45 -12.15
CA GLU A 82 -0.37 0.96 -11.50
C GLU A 82 0.26 2.11 -12.28
N VAL A 83 0.31 2.02 -13.59
CA VAL A 83 0.77 3.11 -14.47
C VAL A 83 -0.09 4.35 -14.29
N ASP A 84 -1.42 4.18 -14.31
CA ASP A 84 -2.38 5.28 -14.11
C ASP A 84 -2.18 5.96 -12.76
N VAL A 85 -2.06 5.19 -11.69
CA VAL A 85 -1.80 5.74 -10.34
C VAL A 85 -0.47 6.46 -10.28
N LEU A 86 0.61 5.89 -10.81
CA LEU A 86 1.93 6.53 -10.83
C LEU A 86 1.89 7.89 -11.54
N GLN A 87 1.22 7.97 -12.71
CA GLN A 87 1.06 9.22 -13.46
C GLN A 87 0.26 10.27 -12.66
N ILE A 88 -0.81 9.87 -11.98
CA ILE A 88 -1.59 10.74 -11.11
C ILE A 88 -0.73 11.23 -9.93
N LEU A 89 -0.03 10.33 -9.24
CA LEU A 89 0.80 10.65 -8.08
C LEU A 89 1.94 11.62 -8.40
N GLN A 90 2.50 11.56 -9.61
CA GLN A 90 3.52 12.51 -10.05
C GLN A 90 3.01 13.96 -10.13
N THR A 91 1.70 14.15 -10.26
CA THR A 91 1.08 15.49 -10.24
C THR A 91 0.73 15.97 -8.83
N LEU A 92 0.55 15.04 -7.89
CA LEU A 92 0.08 15.32 -6.53
C LEU A 92 1.20 15.34 -5.49
N LEU A 93 2.33 14.69 -5.76
CA LEU A 93 3.42 14.51 -4.81
C LEU A 93 4.71 15.22 -5.25
N PRO A 94 5.61 15.52 -4.31
CA PRO A 94 6.93 16.01 -4.62
C PRO A 94 7.72 15.04 -5.53
N VAL A 95 8.58 15.59 -6.37
CA VAL A 95 9.50 14.79 -7.21
C VAL A 95 10.31 13.85 -6.32
N GLY A 96 10.38 12.58 -6.72
CA GLY A 96 11.11 11.54 -5.99
C GLY A 96 10.28 10.82 -4.91
N ALA A 97 9.03 11.23 -4.65
CA ALA A 97 8.15 10.50 -3.72
C ALA A 97 7.63 9.17 -4.30
N VAL A 98 7.58 9.05 -5.62
CA VAL A 98 7.22 7.84 -6.38
C VAL A 98 8.11 7.72 -7.63
N PRO A 99 8.35 6.51 -8.18
CA PRO A 99 9.09 6.35 -9.43
C PRO A 99 8.33 6.95 -10.61
N ARG A 100 9.06 7.48 -11.60
CA ARG A 100 8.43 7.91 -12.86
C ARG A 100 8.30 6.73 -13.81
N VAL A 101 7.16 6.63 -14.49
CA VAL A 101 6.99 5.74 -15.64
C VAL A 101 7.86 6.27 -16.81
N LEU A 102 8.60 5.38 -17.43
CA LEU A 102 9.53 5.71 -18.51
C LEU A 102 9.04 5.23 -19.86
N SER A 103 8.45 4.03 -19.96
CA SER A 103 7.84 3.51 -21.17
C SER A 103 6.79 2.46 -20.85
N GLU A 104 5.89 2.18 -21.81
CA GLU A 104 4.82 1.18 -21.72
C GLU A 104 4.88 0.27 -22.95
N ASP A 105 4.72 -1.03 -22.75
CA ASP A 105 4.49 -2.03 -23.80
C ASP A 105 3.20 -2.79 -23.51
N ARG A 106 2.11 -2.34 -24.13
CA ARG A 106 0.77 -2.85 -23.87
C ARG A 106 0.56 -4.27 -24.41
N ASP A 107 1.25 -4.64 -25.47
CA ASP A 107 1.15 -5.97 -26.07
C ASP A 107 1.76 -7.05 -25.18
N ASN A 108 2.74 -6.66 -24.35
CA ASN A 108 3.42 -7.55 -23.42
C ASN A 108 3.06 -7.34 -21.95
N TYR A 109 2.07 -6.49 -21.62
CA TYR A 109 1.67 -6.15 -20.25
C TYR A 109 2.86 -5.77 -19.38
N LEU A 110 3.71 -4.89 -19.91
CA LEU A 110 4.98 -4.50 -19.34
C LEU A 110 5.12 -2.98 -19.35
N PHE A 111 5.67 -2.41 -18.30
CA PHE A 111 6.13 -1.03 -18.31
C PHE A 111 7.51 -0.91 -17.65
N THR A 112 8.19 0.19 -17.94
CA THR A 112 9.44 0.54 -17.27
C THR A 112 9.27 1.79 -16.42
N MET A 113 9.97 1.83 -15.29
CA MET A 113 9.98 2.97 -14.38
C MET A 113 11.39 3.25 -13.86
N GLU A 114 11.59 4.43 -13.28
CA GLU A 114 12.86 4.78 -12.64
C GLU A 114 13.23 3.75 -11.57
N ALA A 115 14.50 3.37 -11.54
CA ALA A 115 15.03 2.57 -10.46
C ALA A 115 15.30 3.46 -9.25
N ILE A 116 14.96 2.96 -8.07
CA ILE A 116 15.36 3.56 -6.80
C ILE A 116 16.81 3.19 -6.51
N ASP A 117 17.54 4.04 -5.79
CA ASP A 117 18.93 3.81 -5.42
C ASP A 117 19.13 2.41 -4.83
N ALA A 118 20.21 1.75 -5.21
CA ALA A 118 20.44 0.35 -4.85
C ALA A 118 20.67 0.14 -3.33
N ASP A 119 21.10 1.17 -2.61
CA ASP A 119 21.35 1.18 -1.18
C ASP A 119 20.13 1.53 -0.32
N HIS A 120 18.92 1.63 -0.93
CA HIS A 120 17.69 1.85 -0.18
C HIS A 120 17.42 0.72 0.83
N ARG A 121 16.76 1.07 1.93
CA ARG A 121 16.23 0.11 2.89
C ARG A 121 14.71 0.04 2.77
N VAL A 122 14.15 -1.11 3.09
CA VAL A 122 12.70 -1.28 3.17
C VAL A 122 12.23 -0.96 4.57
N TRP A 123 11.35 0.01 4.71
CA TRP A 123 10.88 0.44 6.03
C TRP A 123 10.28 -0.69 6.87
N LYS A 124 9.64 -1.69 6.24
CA LYS A 124 9.17 -2.89 6.94
C LYS A 124 10.29 -3.58 7.71
N ALA A 125 11.48 -3.71 7.13
CA ALA A 125 12.63 -4.34 7.78
C ALA A 125 13.07 -3.53 9.01
N ASP A 126 13.27 -2.21 8.85
CA ASP A 126 13.62 -1.33 9.96
C ASP A 126 12.63 -1.48 11.15
N LEU A 127 11.32 -1.46 10.85
CA LEU A 127 10.29 -1.62 11.88
C LEU A 127 10.32 -3.01 12.56
N LEU A 128 10.64 -4.08 11.83
CA LEU A 128 10.78 -5.43 12.38
C LEU A 128 12.04 -5.57 13.23
N ASP A 129 13.08 -4.81 12.92
CA ASP A 129 14.34 -4.75 13.69
C ASP A 129 14.23 -3.77 14.88
N GLY A 130 13.05 -3.17 15.09
CA GLY A 130 12.78 -2.27 16.23
C GLY A 130 13.35 -0.86 16.06
N VAL A 131 13.52 -0.41 14.81
CA VAL A 131 13.86 0.98 14.46
C VAL A 131 12.56 1.75 14.17
N PHE A 132 12.19 2.66 15.07
CA PHE A 132 10.91 3.39 15.05
C PHE A 132 11.14 4.89 14.82
N ASP A 133 11.44 5.25 13.57
CA ASP A 133 11.59 6.65 13.18
C ASP A 133 10.22 7.25 12.80
N SER A 134 9.69 8.09 13.69
CA SER A 134 8.40 8.77 13.48
C SER A 134 8.45 9.83 12.36
N SER A 135 9.62 10.30 11.95
CA SER A 135 9.74 11.28 10.86
C SER A 135 9.36 10.68 9.50
N ILE A 136 9.57 9.37 9.33
CA ILE A 136 9.13 8.62 8.15
C ILE A 136 7.61 8.59 8.11
N ALA A 137 6.97 8.22 9.23
CA ALA A 137 5.51 8.19 9.36
C ALA A 137 4.89 9.58 9.11
N GLU A 138 5.55 10.65 9.58
CA GLU A 138 5.15 12.03 9.34
C GLU A 138 5.15 12.39 7.85
N ARG A 139 6.23 12.11 7.13
CA ARG A 139 6.32 12.36 5.69
C ARG A 139 5.27 11.59 4.91
N LEU A 140 5.09 10.32 5.23
CA LEU A 140 4.09 9.46 4.60
C LEU A 140 2.65 9.92 4.87
N ALA A 141 2.38 10.44 6.07
CA ALA A 141 1.10 11.07 6.40
C ALA A 141 0.82 12.30 5.53
N GLY A 142 1.82 13.16 5.33
CA GLY A 142 1.73 14.31 4.43
C GLY A 142 1.49 13.89 2.98
N HIS A 143 2.19 12.86 2.50
CA HIS A 143 1.97 12.32 1.15
C HIS A 143 0.55 11.77 0.98
N LEU A 144 0.07 10.94 1.92
CA LEU A 144 -1.27 10.38 1.84
C LEU A 144 -2.34 11.46 1.92
N ALA A 145 -2.18 12.46 2.78
CA ALA A 145 -3.08 13.60 2.85
C ALA A 145 -3.12 14.41 1.54
N ALA A 146 -1.95 14.62 0.90
CA ALA A 146 -1.88 15.28 -0.39
C ALA A 146 -2.59 14.50 -1.50
N ILE A 147 -2.44 13.17 -1.52
CA ILE A 147 -3.13 12.27 -2.47
C ILE A 147 -4.64 12.37 -2.28
N HIS A 148 -5.13 12.14 -1.07
CA HIS A 148 -6.57 12.14 -0.80
C HIS A 148 -7.20 13.50 -1.08
N ARG A 149 -6.57 14.59 -0.60
CA ARG A 149 -7.07 15.95 -0.82
C ARG A 149 -7.02 16.35 -2.30
N GLY A 150 -5.90 16.08 -2.97
CA GLY A 150 -5.68 16.49 -4.37
C GLY A 150 -6.50 15.72 -5.38
N SER A 151 -6.97 14.52 -5.05
CA SER A 151 -7.83 13.71 -5.91
C SER A 151 -9.33 13.85 -5.60
N THR A 152 -9.69 14.39 -4.43
CA THR A 152 -11.11 14.60 -4.06
C THR A 152 -11.80 15.54 -5.01
N GLY A 153 -12.97 15.13 -5.54
CA GLY A 153 -13.77 15.93 -6.47
C GLY A 153 -13.16 16.08 -7.87
N ASN A 154 -12.05 15.42 -8.15
CA ASN A 154 -11.45 15.42 -9.49
C ASN A 154 -12.15 14.39 -10.38
N GLY A 155 -13.00 14.86 -11.29
CA GLY A 155 -13.82 14.00 -12.16
C GLY A 155 -12.98 13.13 -13.12
N GLU A 156 -11.82 13.61 -13.58
CA GLU A 156 -10.93 12.85 -14.46
C GLU A 156 -10.31 11.67 -13.71
N ILE A 157 -9.79 11.91 -12.51
CA ILE A 157 -9.25 10.85 -11.65
C ILE A 157 -10.36 9.86 -11.27
N ALA A 158 -11.55 10.36 -10.90
CA ALA A 158 -12.68 9.53 -10.53
C ALA A 158 -13.10 8.59 -11.68
N GLU A 159 -13.20 9.09 -12.92
CA GLU A 159 -13.56 8.28 -14.08
C GLU A 159 -12.47 7.25 -14.41
N ARG A 160 -11.19 7.65 -14.41
CA ARG A 160 -10.05 6.79 -14.73
C ARG A 160 -9.88 5.67 -13.71
N MET A 161 -10.17 5.93 -12.42
CA MET A 161 -9.89 5.03 -11.31
C MET A 161 -11.15 4.41 -10.66
N ARG A 162 -12.32 4.53 -11.29
CA ARG A 162 -13.62 4.10 -10.70
C ARG A 162 -13.79 2.60 -10.54
N ASP A 163 -13.11 1.80 -11.36
CA ASP A 163 -13.20 0.34 -11.30
C ASP A 163 -12.50 -0.21 -10.04
N GLN A 164 -13.23 -0.95 -9.22
CA GLN A 164 -12.78 -1.52 -7.95
C GLN A 164 -12.51 -3.02 -8.01
N THR A 165 -12.50 -3.63 -9.21
CA THR A 165 -12.37 -5.09 -9.37
C THR A 165 -11.08 -5.61 -8.73
N VAL A 166 -9.94 -5.00 -9.04
CA VAL A 166 -8.63 -5.43 -8.48
C VAL A 166 -8.57 -5.22 -6.96
N PHE A 167 -9.16 -4.13 -6.46
CA PHE A 167 -9.29 -3.91 -5.01
C PHE A 167 -10.15 -4.99 -4.35
N ASP A 168 -11.26 -5.36 -4.96
CA ASP A 168 -12.12 -6.42 -4.45
C ASP A 168 -11.39 -7.76 -4.40
N GLU A 169 -10.75 -8.16 -5.52
CA GLU A 169 -10.01 -9.42 -5.66
C GLU A 169 -8.79 -9.52 -4.73
N LEU A 170 -8.06 -8.42 -4.53
CA LEU A 170 -6.79 -8.45 -3.80
C LEU A 170 -6.90 -7.94 -2.35
N ARG A 171 -8.03 -7.35 -1.96
CA ARG A 171 -8.23 -6.81 -0.60
C ARG A 171 -9.52 -7.27 0.04
N LEU A 172 -10.69 -6.95 -0.51
CA LEU A 172 -11.94 -7.27 0.17
C LEU A 172 -12.16 -8.78 0.28
N ASP A 173 -11.94 -9.53 -0.79
CA ASP A 173 -12.14 -10.99 -0.78
C ASP A 173 -11.17 -11.70 0.17
N PRO A 174 -9.83 -11.60 0.00
CA PRO A 174 -8.89 -12.37 0.81
C PRO A 174 -8.77 -11.87 2.26
N PHE A 175 -9.20 -10.64 2.55
CA PHE A 175 -9.11 -10.05 3.87
C PHE A 175 -10.45 -10.10 4.59
N TYR A 176 -11.43 -9.32 4.12
CA TYR A 176 -12.67 -9.09 4.87
C TYR A 176 -13.66 -10.24 4.72
N ARG A 177 -13.95 -10.71 3.47
CA ARG A 177 -14.88 -11.81 3.26
C ARG A 177 -14.34 -13.10 3.85
N TYR A 178 -13.07 -13.39 3.63
CA TYR A 178 -12.45 -14.60 4.19
C TYR A 178 -12.55 -14.64 5.72
N VAL A 179 -12.25 -13.52 6.41
CA VAL A 179 -12.40 -13.44 7.88
C VAL A 179 -13.87 -13.54 8.29
N ALA A 180 -14.80 -12.91 7.56
CA ALA A 180 -16.23 -13.01 7.85
C ALA A 180 -16.77 -14.45 7.74
N GLU A 181 -16.22 -15.26 6.82
CA GLU A 181 -16.58 -16.65 6.62
C GLU A 181 -15.95 -17.56 7.68
N THR A 182 -14.68 -17.33 8.02
CA THR A 182 -13.93 -18.23 8.93
C THR A 182 -14.09 -17.85 10.41
N CYS A 183 -14.50 -16.61 10.71
CA CYS A 183 -14.70 -16.08 12.07
C CYS A 183 -16.11 -15.46 12.20
N PRO A 184 -17.16 -16.29 12.43
CA PRO A 184 -18.56 -15.85 12.37
C PRO A 184 -18.91 -14.69 13.31
N GLN A 185 -18.19 -14.52 14.42
CA GLN A 185 -18.37 -13.41 15.35
C GLN A 185 -18.11 -12.04 14.70
N PHE A 186 -17.28 -11.97 13.68
CA PHE A 186 -16.96 -10.75 12.94
C PHE A 186 -17.77 -10.59 11.64
N ALA A 187 -18.59 -11.57 11.26
CA ALA A 187 -19.27 -11.57 9.96
C ALA A 187 -20.18 -10.35 9.76
N THR A 188 -21.00 -10.02 10.74
CA THR A 188 -21.97 -8.92 10.63
C THR A 188 -21.27 -7.54 10.44
N PRO A 189 -20.32 -7.13 11.32
CA PRO A 189 -19.64 -5.85 11.14
C PRO A 189 -18.79 -5.81 9.86
N LEU A 190 -18.11 -6.89 9.47
CA LEU A 190 -17.29 -6.92 8.25
C LEU A 190 -18.14 -6.83 6.98
N ASN A 191 -19.25 -7.56 6.88
CA ASN A 191 -20.16 -7.49 5.73
C ASN A 191 -20.78 -6.07 5.60
N SER A 192 -21.11 -5.44 6.74
CA SER A 192 -21.58 -4.07 6.75
C SER A 192 -20.50 -3.08 6.28
N LEU A 193 -19.26 -3.27 6.71
CA LEU A 193 -18.13 -2.46 6.29
C LEU A 193 -17.86 -2.61 4.78
N ILE A 194 -17.80 -3.82 4.25
CA ILE A 194 -17.64 -4.10 2.82
C ILE A 194 -18.68 -3.32 2.01
N LYS A 195 -19.96 -3.43 2.39
CA LYS A 195 -21.05 -2.73 1.69
C LYS A 195 -20.85 -1.22 1.67
N ARG A 196 -20.45 -0.60 2.79
CA ARG A 196 -20.21 0.84 2.84
C ARG A 196 -18.98 1.25 2.02
N THR A 197 -17.91 0.47 2.11
CA THR A 197 -16.65 0.73 1.39
C THR A 197 -16.86 0.72 -0.12
N THR A 198 -17.56 -0.28 -0.66
CA THR A 198 -17.80 -0.38 -2.10
C THR A 198 -18.75 0.69 -2.66
N GLN A 199 -19.50 1.35 -1.80
CA GLN A 199 -20.40 2.46 -2.19
C GLN A 199 -19.73 3.84 -2.14
N ARG A 200 -18.55 3.95 -1.53
CA ARG A 200 -17.83 5.23 -1.42
C ARG A 200 -16.93 5.45 -2.62
N GLN A 201 -16.94 6.70 -3.11
CA GLN A 201 -16.11 7.18 -4.21
C GLN A 201 -15.67 8.61 -3.89
N ASP A 202 -14.78 8.76 -2.89
CA ASP A 202 -14.44 10.06 -2.33
C ASP A 202 -13.12 10.62 -2.90
N CYS A 203 -12.12 9.76 -3.10
CA CYS A 203 -10.80 10.15 -3.58
C CYS A 203 -10.00 8.94 -4.12
N LEU A 204 -8.79 9.17 -4.63
CA LEU A 204 -7.84 8.11 -4.98
C LEU A 204 -7.36 7.40 -3.70
N VAL A 205 -7.56 6.09 -3.64
CA VAL A 205 -7.14 5.17 -2.59
C VAL A 205 -6.07 4.24 -3.16
N LEU A 206 -4.96 4.06 -2.44
CA LEU A 206 -3.85 3.23 -2.90
C LEU A 206 -4.06 1.74 -2.60
N ALA A 207 -4.76 1.45 -1.51
CA ALA A 207 -5.17 0.12 -1.03
C ALA A 207 -4.02 -0.90 -0.78
N ASP A 208 -2.76 -0.50 -0.93
CA ASP A 208 -1.56 -1.22 -0.47
C ASP A 208 -0.52 -0.28 0.15
N PHE A 209 -0.97 0.85 0.67
CA PHE A 209 -0.12 1.81 1.37
C PHE A 209 0.37 1.21 2.69
N SER A 210 1.59 0.67 2.68
CA SER A 210 2.13 -0.08 3.82
C SER A 210 3.66 -0.03 3.88
N PRO A 211 4.28 -0.29 5.05
CA PRO A 211 5.73 -0.22 5.20
C PRO A 211 6.53 -1.18 4.29
N LYS A 212 5.93 -2.23 3.74
CA LYS A 212 6.61 -3.09 2.77
C LYS A 212 6.86 -2.38 1.44
N ASN A 213 5.98 -1.42 1.08
CA ASN A 213 6.01 -0.68 -0.16
C ASN A 213 6.62 0.72 0.01
N VAL A 214 7.39 0.92 1.08
CA VAL A 214 8.14 2.15 1.36
C VAL A 214 9.63 1.85 1.36
N LEU A 215 10.33 2.46 0.41
CA LEU A 215 11.77 2.38 0.25
C LEU A 215 12.41 3.64 0.82
N LEU A 216 13.34 3.48 1.75
CA LEU A 216 14.02 4.58 2.42
C LEU A 216 15.34 4.89 1.70
N THR A 217 15.41 6.05 1.09
CA THR A 217 16.62 6.60 0.43
C THR A 217 17.22 7.74 1.27
N SER A 218 18.39 8.22 0.86
CA SER A 218 19.00 9.41 1.43
C SER A 218 18.13 10.68 1.27
N ASN A 219 17.24 10.70 0.26
CA ASN A 219 16.34 11.82 -0.03
C ASN A 219 14.98 11.71 0.67
N GLY A 220 14.68 10.55 1.27
CA GLY A 220 13.45 10.29 1.99
C GLY A 220 12.71 9.04 1.54
N PRO A 221 11.46 8.83 2.00
CA PRO A 221 10.66 7.67 1.63
C PRO A 221 10.16 7.78 0.19
N VAL A 222 10.28 6.69 -0.56
CA VAL A 222 9.71 6.49 -1.90
C VAL A 222 8.66 5.40 -1.80
N ILE A 223 7.46 5.67 -2.32
CA ILE A 223 6.33 4.73 -2.29
C ILE A 223 6.30 3.98 -3.63
N VAL A 224 6.04 2.68 -3.57
CA VAL A 224 5.99 1.79 -4.73
C VAL A 224 4.79 0.83 -4.64
N ASP A 225 4.43 0.18 -5.74
CA ASP A 225 3.42 -0.88 -5.83
C ASP A 225 1.98 -0.40 -5.70
N PHE A 226 1.39 0.04 -6.82
CA PHE A 226 0.09 0.73 -6.86
C PHE A 226 -1.01 -0.02 -7.62
N GLU A 227 -0.84 -1.32 -7.88
CA GLU A 227 -1.78 -2.11 -8.71
C GLU A 227 -3.21 -2.21 -8.15
N THR A 228 -3.41 -1.93 -6.86
CA THR A 228 -4.72 -1.95 -6.19
C THR A 228 -5.40 -0.59 -6.11
N GLY A 229 -4.77 0.44 -6.66
CA GLY A 229 -5.28 1.80 -6.60
C GLY A 229 -6.65 1.95 -7.27
N HIS A 230 -7.56 2.70 -6.65
CA HIS A 230 -8.91 2.92 -7.16
C HIS A 230 -9.50 4.23 -6.58
N TYR A 231 -10.61 4.71 -7.15
CA TYR A 231 -11.35 5.81 -6.55
C TYR A 231 -12.36 5.24 -5.55
N GLY A 232 -12.19 5.56 -4.25
CA GLY A 232 -12.92 4.85 -3.21
C GLY A 232 -12.92 5.53 -1.84
N ASP A 233 -12.91 4.70 -0.79
CA ASP A 233 -13.00 5.09 0.61
C ASP A 233 -11.61 5.36 1.21
N PRO A 234 -11.24 6.63 1.50
CA PRO A 234 -9.94 6.96 2.11
C PRO A 234 -9.70 6.31 3.47
N GLY A 235 -10.77 5.91 4.18
CA GLY A 235 -10.69 5.18 5.45
C GLY A 235 -9.94 3.86 5.33
N PHE A 236 -9.98 3.23 4.15
CA PHE A 236 -9.25 1.99 3.90
C PHE A 236 -7.73 2.19 4.02
N ASP A 237 -7.15 3.19 3.34
CA ASP A 237 -5.70 3.44 3.41
C ASP A 237 -5.24 3.75 4.84
N ILE A 238 -6.04 4.50 5.59
CA ILE A 238 -5.76 4.81 7.00
C ILE A 238 -5.74 3.54 7.85
N GLY A 239 -6.81 2.75 7.76
CA GLY A 239 -6.92 1.49 8.52
C GLY A 239 -5.83 0.50 8.14
N PHE A 240 -5.56 0.35 6.85
CA PHE A 240 -4.53 -0.55 6.33
C PHE A 240 -3.12 -0.15 6.80
N PHE A 241 -2.76 1.12 6.66
CA PHE A 241 -1.44 1.60 7.08
C PHE A 241 -1.23 1.49 8.59
N LEU A 242 -2.20 1.96 9.38
CA LEU A 242 -2.13 1.89 10.83
C LEU A 242 -2.12 0.43 11.32
N SER A 243 -2.85 -0.49 10.67
CA SER A 243 -2.81 -1.91 11.03
C SER A 243 -1.39 -2.48 10.96
N HIS A 244 -0.61 -2.09 9.94
CA HIS A 244 0.78 -2.51 9.80
C HIS A 244 1.71 -1.95 10.88
N LEU A 245 1.48 -0.72 11.35
CA LEU A 245 2.25 -0.12 12.44
C LEU A 245 1.88 -0.75 13.78
N LEU A 246 0.57 -0.90 14.06
CA LEU A 246 0.08 -1.44 15.33
C LEU A 246 0.42 -2.92 15.51
N LEU A 247 0.37 -3.74 14.44
CA LEU A 247 0.84 -5.13 14.51
C LEU A 247 2.34 -5.24 14.84
N LYS A 248 3.15 -4.28 14.36
CA LYS A 248 4.57 -4.22 14.75
C LYS A 248 4.75 -3.70 16.16
N THR A 249 3.83 -2.86 16.66
CA THR A 249 3.80 -2.49 18.08
C THR A 249 3.51 -3.72 18.95
N VAL A 250 2.55 -4.58 18.56
CA VAL A 250 2.28 -5.86 19.25
C VAL A 250 3.52 -6.75 19.28
N ARG A 251 4.26 -6.86 18.15
CA ARG A 251 5.52 -7.59 18.11
C ARG A 251 6.56 -7.04 19.10
N HIS A 252 6.65 -5.73 19.22
CA HIS A 252 7.63 -5.06 20.08
C HIS A 252 7.02 -4.56 21.40
N HIS A 253 6.15 -5.37 21.99
CA HIS A 253 5.43 -5.05 23.23
C HIS A 253 6.35 -4.63 24.40
N GLU A 254 7.59 -5.10 24.45
CA GLU A 254 8.57 -4.68 25.46
C GLU A 254 9.01 -3.20 25.33
N ARG A 255 8.73 -2.56 24.18
CA ARG A 255 9.08 -1.17 23.85
C ARG A 255 7.89 -0.39 23.32
N VAL A 256 6.69 -0.63 23.89
CA VAL A 256 5.40 -0.11 23.40
C VAL A 256 5.46 1.38 23.08
N SER A 257 5.93 2.22 24.03
CA SER A 257 5.95 3.69 23.85
C SER A 257 6.76 4.15 22.63
N LYS A 258 7.83 3.42 22.28
CA LYS A 258 8.63 3.71 21.08
C LYS A 258 7.97 3.15 19.82
N ALA A 259 7.46 1.93 19.90
CA ALA A 259 6.90 1.21 18.77
C ALA A 259 5.58 1.84 18.26
N ILE A 260 4.78 2.42 19.15
CA ILE A 260 3.49 3.06 18.83
C ILE A 260 3.64 4.51 18.33
N ALA A 261 4.78 5.16 18.59
CA ALA A 261 4.99 6.57 18.27
C ALA A 261 4.81 6.90 16.77
N PRO A 262 5.26 6.06 15.80
CA PRO A 262 4.98 6.29 14.39
C PRO A 262 3.50 6.31 14.05
N ALA A 263 2.67 5.46 14.67
CA ALA A 263 1.22 5.43 14.45
C ALA A 263 0.54 6.71 14.96
N LYS A 264 0.90 7.15 16.17
CA LYS A 264 0.42 8.41 16.76
C LYS A 264 0.81 9.61 15.90
N ARG A 265 2.08 9.64 15.43
CA ARG A 265 2.60 10.74 14.59
C ARG A 265 1.91 10.78 13.24
N PHE A 266 1.79 9.62 12.57
CA PHE A 266 1.09 9.51 11.30
C PHE A 266 -0.33 10.08 11.39
N TRP A 267 -1.12 9.61 12.36
CA TRP A 267 -2.51 10.07 12.49
C TRP A 267 -2.62 11.56 12.77
N SER A 268 -1.78 12.08 13.67
CA SER A 268 -1.76 13.50 14.02
C SER A 268 -1.46 14.39 12.81
N VAL A 269 -0.45 14.03 12.02
CA VAL A 269 -0.05 14.80 10.84
C VAL A 269 -1.10 14.68 9.74
N TYR A 270 -1.55 13.47 9.41
CA TYR A 270 -2.58 13.26 8.40
C TYR A 270 -3.84 14.10 8.66
N ARG A 271 -4.35 14.07 9.88
CA ARG A 271 -5.49 14.92 10.27
C ARG A 271 -5.19 16.41 10.17
N GLY A 272 -4.01 16.82 10.61
CA GLY A 272 -3.56 18.21 10.53
C GLY A 272 -3.57 18.73 9.11
N GLU A 273 -2.96 17.99 8.19
CA GLU A 273 -2.88 18.33 6.76
C GLU A 273 -4.26 18.41 6.08
N LEU A 274 -5.17 17.52 6.42
CA LEU A 274 -6.53 17.55 5.87
C LEU A 274 -7.41 18.67 6.47
N SER A 275 -7.04 19.21 7.62
CA SER A 275 -7.79 20.29 8.27
C SER A 275 -7.51 21.68 7.66
N VAL A 276 -6.55 21.79 6.75
CA VAL A 276 -6.25 23.03 6.00
C VAL A 276 -7.38 23.29 4.99
N VAL A 277 -7.91 24.50 4.99
CA VAL A 277 -9.05 24.93 4.14
C VAL A 277 -8.57 25.23 2.69
N PRO A 278 -9.28 24.77 1.64
CA PRO A 278 -10.54 24.01 1.68
C PRO A 278 -10.31 22.53 2.04
N SER A 279 -11.02 22.07 3.06
CA SER A 279 -11.01 20.67 3.43
C SER A 279 -11.90 19.87 2.47
N PRO A 280 -11.57 18.61 2.14
CA PRO A 280 -12.44 17.73 1.37
C PRO A 280 -13.84 17.65 1.97
N GLU A 281 -14.89 17.56 1.15
CA GLU A 281 -16.28 17.54 1.63
C GLU A 281 -16.54 16.36 2.58
N TRP A 282 -16.00 15.17 2.27
CA TRP A 282 -16.10 13.99 3.15
C TRP A 282 -15.37 14.18 4.48
N LEU A 283 -14.43 15.13 4.55
CA LEU A 283 -13.76 15.56 5.78
C LEU A 283 -14.42 16.80 6.40
N ALA A 284 -14.97 17.72 5.59
CA ALA A 284 -15.55 19.00 6.04
C ALA A 284 -16.83 18.80 6.86
N VAL A 285 -17.63 17.79 6.55
CA VAL A 285 -18.66 17.27 7.45
C VAL A 285 -18.03 16.81 8.77
N GLY A 286 -16.74 16.72 8.76
CA GLY A 286 -15.87 16.09 9.72
C GLY A 286 -14.72 16.88 10.29
N ARG A 287 -14.74 18.18 10.48
CA ARG A 287 -13.98 18.68 11.67
C ARG A 287 -14.36 17.89 12.91
N ARG A 288 -15.46 17.14 12.85
CA ARG A 288 -15.96 16.12 13.74
C ARG A 288 -16.85 15.14 12.96
N ASN A 289 -16.38 14.60 11.79
CA ASN A 289 -17.18 13.55 11.14
C ASN A 289 -16.86 12.20 11.82
N PRO A 290 -17.66 11.79 12.82
CA PRO A 290 -17.47 10.49 13.46
C PRO A 290 -17.56 9.35 12.42
N THR A 291 -18.19 9.59 11.25
CA THR A 291 -18.39 8.61 10.21
C THR A 291 -17.08 8.26 9.50
N PHE A 292 -16.26 9.24 9.09
CA PHE A 292 -14.95 8.94 8.44
C PHE A 292 -13.98 8.29 9.43
N GLU A 293 -13.77 8.92 10.59
CA GLU A 293 -12.84 8.42 11.59
C GLU A 293 -13.31 7.07 12.14
N ARG A 294 -14.61 6.91 12.37
CA ARG A 294 -15.20 5.65 12.77
C ARG A 294 -14.98 4.55 11.73
N GLN A 295 -15.22 4.82 10.45
CA GLN A 295 -15.03 3.85 9.38
C GLN A 295 -13.55 3.50 9.21
N SER A 296 -12.63 4.47 9.39
CA SER A 296 -11.18 4.21 9.42
C SER A 296 -10.78 3.26 10.57
N ILE A 297 -11.42 3.36 11.74
CA ILE A 297 -11.23 2.45 12.88
C ILE A 297 -11.74 1.04 12.54
N GLU A 298 -12.87 0.93 11.87
CA GLU A 298 -13.41 -0.35 11.42
C GLU A 298 -12.48 -1.01 10.38
N HIS A 299 -11.91 -0.22 9.45
CA HIS A 299 -10.89 -0.70 8.52
C HIS A 299 -9.60 -1.12 9.24
N LEU A 300 -9.18 -0.38 10.26
CA LEU A 300 -8.05 -0.78 11.10
C LEU A 300 -8.27 -2.16 11.72
N ALA A 301 -9.42 -2.37 12.36
CA ALA A 301 -9.76 -3.67 12.96
C ALA A 301 -9.83 -4.78 11.92
N ALA A 302 -10.53 -4.56 10.80
CA ALA A 302 -10.68 -5.53 9.73
C ALA A 302 -9.33 -5.92 9.09
N CYS A 303 -8.44 -4.94 8.87
CA CYS A 303 -7.09 -5.18 8.35
C CYS A 303 -6.22 -5.94 9.36
N MET A 304 -6.29 -5.63 10.65
CA MET A 304 -5.54 -6.38 11.68
C MET A 304 -6.04 -7.81 11.79
N LEU A 305 -7.36 -8.07 11.78
CA LEU A 305 -7.93 -9.42 11.73
C LEU A 305 -7.47 -10.18 10.50
N ALA A 306 -7.48 -9.54 9.33
CA ALA A 306 -7.01 -10.18 8.09
C ALA A 306 -5.53 -10.58 8.13
N ARG A 307 -4.72 -9.91 8.93
CA ARG A 307 -3.31 -10.25 9.13
C ARG A 307 -3.07 -11.33 10.19
N VAL A 308 -4.08 -11.71 10.95
CA VAL A 308 -4.06 -12.80 11.95
C VAL A 308 -4.85 -14.02 11.43
N ASP A 309 -6.05 -13.81 10.88
CA ASP A 309 -7.00 -14.87 10.52
C ASP A 309 -7.31 -14.95 9.02
N GLY A 310 -6.89 -13.96 8.21
CA GLY A 310 -7.11 -13.92 6.77
C GLY A 310 -6.21 -14.84 5.93
N LYS A 311 -6.32 -14.75 4.61
CA LYS A 311 -5.45 -15.51 3.67
C LYS A 311 -3.99 -15.05 3.71
N SER A 312 -3.71 -13.82 4.13
CA SER A 312 -2.37 -13.20 4.12
C SER A 312 -1.89 -12.88 5.53
N ARG A 313 -1.65 -13.92 6.32
CA ARG A 313 -1.22 -13.80 7.72
C ARG A 313 0.20 -13.26 7.85
N VAL A 314 0.48 -12.57 8.96
CA VAL A 314 1.83 -12.17 9.32
C VAL A 314 2.56 -13.29 10.05
N ASP A 315 3.86 -13.40 9.82
CA ASP A 315 4.75 -14.42 10.39
C ASP A 315 5.56 -13.94 11.59
N TYR A 316 5.48 -12.66 11.91
CA TYR A 316 6.30 -12.05 12.96
C TYR A 316 5.61 -11.91 14.32
N LEU A 317 4.33 -12.31 14.46
CA LEU A 317 3.67 -12.50 15.74
C LEU A 317 3.93 -13.92 16.23
N THR A 318 4.98 -14.09 17.00
CA THR A 318 5.52 -15.41 17.35
C THR A 318 5.07 -15.93 18.70
N GLU A 319 4.53 -15.08 19.55
CA GLU A 319 4.02 -15.45 20.87
C GLU A 319 2.54 -15.79 20.79
N SER A 320 2.12 -16.87 21.44
CA SER A 320 0.75 -17.42 21.32
C SER A 320 -0.36 -16.44 21.74
N TRP A 321 -0.07 -15.54 22.66
CA TRP A 321 -1.02 -14.54 23.15
C TRP A 321 -1.23 -13.35 22.19
N GLN A 322 -0.27 -13.08 21.29
CA GLN A 322 -0.33 -11.92 20.40
C GLN A 322 -1.53 -11.95 19.43
N PRO A 323 -1.82 -13.07 18.75
CA PRO A 323 -3.04 -13.17 17.94
C PRO A 323 -4.33 -12.98 18.74
N ASP A 324 -4.41 -13.52 19.96
CA ASP A 324 -5.61 -13.40 20.79
C ASP A 324 -5.82 -11.95 21.23
N LEU A 325 -4.77 -11.27 21.66
CA LEU A 325 -4.84 -9.84 21.98
C LEU A 325 -5.32 -9.01 20.77
N VAL A 326 -4.83 -9.33 19.56
CA VAL A 326 -5.30 -8.65 18.33
C VAL A 326 -6.79 -8.89 18.10
N ARG A 327 -7.30 -10.12 18.29
CA ARG A 327 -8.73 -10.43 18.17
C ARG A 327 -9.58 -9.67 19.16
N ASP A 328 -9.19 -9.67 20.44
CA ASP A 328 -9.90 -8.96 21.51
C ASP A 328 -9.93 -7.44 21.26
N PHE A 329 -8.79 -6.88 20.86
CA PHE A 329 -8.68 -5.47 20.48
C PHE A 329 -9.59 -5.13 19.30
N CYS A 330 -9.57 -5.94 18.24
CA CYS A 330 -10.41 -5.73 17.07
C CYS A 330 -11.89 -5.89 17.35
N ASP A 331 -12.27 -6.84 18.21
CA ASP A 331 -13.66 -7.01 18.66
C ASP A 331 -14.15 -5.74 19.37
N ASP A 332 -13.35 -5.20 20.28
CA ASP A 332 -13.70 -3.95 20.95
C ASP A 332 -13.84 -2.77 19.98
N LEU A 333 -12.95 -2.65 18.99
CA LEU A 333 -13.05 -1.62 17.95
C LEU A 333 -14.33 -1.76 17.11
N LEU A 334 -14.73 -2.97 16.77
CA LEU A 334 -15.91 -3.23 15.91
C LEU A 334 -17.24 -3.01 16.65
N THR A 335 -17.25 -2.96 17.99
CA THR A 335 -18.47 -2.69 18.78
C THR A 335 -19.05 -1.30 18.59
N GLY A 336 -18.32 -0.35 18.02
CA GLY A 336 -18.77 1.03 17.82
C GLY A 336 -18.52 1.97 19.00
N ARG A 337 -17.87 1.52 20.07
CA ARG A 337 -17.59 2.35 21.25
C ARG A 337 -16.54 3.43 21.05
N HIS A 338 -15.62 3.22 20.12
CA HIS A 338 -14.54 4.16 19.79
C HIS A 338 -14.89 4.98 18.55
N SER A 339 -14.91 6.29 18.70
CA SER A 339 -15.19 7.24 17.63
C SER A 339 -13.96 8.02 17.14
N HIS A 340 -12.87 7.97 17.91
CA HIS A 340 -11.63 8.68 17.60
C HIS A 340 -10.45 7.72 17.44
N MET A 341 -9.71 7.83 16.34
CA MET A 341 -8.58 6.95 16.04
C MET A 341 -7.50 6.98 17.12
N ILE A 342 -7.28 8.15 17.72
CA ILE A 342 -6.29 8.25 18.82
C ILE A 342 -6.70 7.41 20.04
N GLU A 343 -8.00 7.26 20.31
CA GLU A 343 -8.50 6.42 21.41
C GLU A 343 -8.19 4.95 21.11
N ALA A 344 -8.39 4.51 19.85
CA ALA A 344 -8.04 3.15 19.43
C ALA A 344 -6.52 2.88 19.57
N ILE A 345 -5.68 3.81 19.16
CA ILE A 345 -4.22 3.68 19.29
C ILE A 345 -3.80 3.61 20.76
N VAL A 346 -4.36 4.47 21.62
CA VAL A 346 -4.06 4.50 23.06
C VAL A 346 -4.62 3.26 23.78
N LEU A 347 -5.76 2.73 23.33
CA LEU A 347 -6.29 1.48 23.88
C LEU A 347 -5.29 0.33 23.69
N LEU A 348 -4.74 0.16 22.46
CA LEU A 348 -3.72 -0.88 22.21
C LEU A 348 -2.47 -0.67 23.09
N GLU A 349 -2.00 0.58 23.22
CA GLU A 349 -0.87 0.91 24.09
C GLU A 349 -1.09 0.41 25.52
N ARG A 350 -2.25 0.74 26.11
CA ARG A 350 -2.60 0.31 27.47
C ARG A 350 -2.72 -1.22 27.62
N LEU A 351 -3.31 -1.89 26.61
CA LEU A 351 -3.43 -3.35 26.63
C LEU A 351 -2.05 -4.03 26.62
N LEU A 352 -1.07 -3.42 25.94
CA LEU A 352 0.29 -3.95 25.89
C LEU A 352 1.12 -3.58 27.13
N GLU A 353 0.90 -2.42 27.76
CA GLU A 353 1.57 -2.01 29.00
C GLU A 353 1.16 -2.87 30.21
N CYS A 354 0.00 -3.52 30.13
CA CYS A 354 -0.48 -4.44 31.16
C CYS A 354 0.06 -5.88 31.00
N ARG A 355 0.92 -6.14 30.02
CA ARG A 355 1.51 -7.46 29.73
C ARG A 355 2.95 -7.53 30.15
#